data_44c0c1b90a9fb71c7e9ff75e9c23cefb
#
_entry.id   44c0c1b90a9fb71c7e9ff75e9c23cefb
#
_cell.length_a   1.000
_cell.length_b   1.000
_cell.length_c   1.000
_cell.angle_alpha   90.00
_cell.angle_beta   90.00
_cell.angle_gamma   90.00
#
_symmetry.space_group_name_H-M   'P 1'
#
loop_
_entity.id
_entity.type
_entity.pdbx_description
1 polymer ?
#
loop_
_entity_poly.entity_id
_entity_poly.type
_entity_poly.pdbx_seq_one_letter_code
_entity_poly.pdbx_strand_id
1 'polypeptide(L)'
;MPAFIQAENLTKTYRVGKVDVPALRGVSFEVQRGDFITIVGPSGSGKSTLFYLLGGLTHATTGRLILDGNDLARLSDSERTRMRREKIGFVFQKFNLLPTLDARSNIDIAQEISGRRADDAHFEKVSCLLGLEKRLNHKPSEMSGGEQQRVALARALINRPALILADEPTGNLDSKNSVAVLQMLRQANAEFGQTVMMITHNPEAAAYGNRIIHMRDGEIVAPELDPQWVGHR
;
A
#
# COMPACT_ATOMS: atom_id res chain seq x y z
N MET A 1 8.61 7.59 -20.88
CA MET A 1 9.41 7.56 -19.64
C MET A 1 9.45 6.11 -19.17
N PRO A 2 10.50 5.64 -18.51
CA PRO A 2 10.53 4.28 -17.98
C PRO A 2 9.42 4.13 -16.93
N ALA A 3 8.85 2.92 -16.83
CA ALA A 3 7.84 2.60 -15.84
C ALA A 3 8.39 2.80 -14.42
N PHE A 4 7.56 3.27 -13.49
CA PHE A 4 7.92 3.46 -12.10
C PHE A 4 8.05 2.13 -11.35
N ILE A 5 7.14 1.19 -11.66
CA ILE A 5 7.23 -0.21 -11.25
C ILE A 5 7.22 -1.07 -12.51
N GLN A 6 8.14 -2.02 -12.58
CA GLN A 6 8.21 -3.00 -13.66
C GLN A 6 8.41 -4.38 -13.05
N ALA A 7 7.44 -5.24 -13.24
CA ALA A 7 7.46 -6.63 -12.83
C ALA A 7 7.55 -7.51 -14.08
N GLU A 8 8.52 -8.42 -14.12
CA GLU A 8 8.76 -9.32 -15.25
C GLU A 8 8.83 -10.76 -14.75
N ASN A 9 7.85 -11.58 -15.15
CA ASN A 9 7.78 -13.01 -14.84
C ASN A 9 8.04 -13.33 -13.36
N LEU A 10 7.48 -12.53 -12.44
CA LEU A 10 7.68 -12.72 -11.01
C LEU A 10 7.06 -14.02 -10.53
N THR A 11 7.87 -14.84 -9.90
CA THR A 11 7.40 -16.02 -9.18
C THR A 11 7.73 -15.89 -7.69
N LYS A 12 6.89 -16.50 -6.87
CA LYS A 12 7.15 -16.70 -5.45
C LYS A 12 6.64 -18.04 -4.99
N THR A 13 7.55 -18.88 -4.50
CA THR A 13 7.24 -20.15 -3.88
C THR A 13 7.67 -20.11 -2.42
N TYR A 14 6.75 -20.46 -1.53
CA TYR A 14 7.04 -20.65 -0.10
C TYR A 14 7.25 -22.13 0.18
N ARG A 15 8.21 -22.43 1.03
CA ARG A 15 8.42 -23.80 1.51
C ARG A 15 7.79 -23.98 2.89
N VAL A 16 6.76 -24.81 2.94
CA VAL A 16 6.03 -25.14 4.18
C VAL A 16 6.36 -26.58 4.54
N GLY A 17 7.31 -26.77 5.45
CA GLY A 17 7.87 -28.09 5.74
C GLY A 17 8.57 -28.70 4.52
N LYS A 18 8.00 -29.76 3.94
CA LYS A 18 8.52 -30.43 2.74
C LYS A 18 7.75 -30.10 1.45
N VAL A 19 6.74 -29.22 1.55
CA VAL A 19 5.85 -28.88 0.42
C VAL A 19 6.19 -27.50 -0.11
N ASP A 20 6.34 -27.37 -1.41
CA ASP A 20 6.49 -26.10 -2.10
C ASP A 20 5.12 -25.56 -2.50
N VAL A 21 4.79 -24.35 -2.01
CA VAL A 21 3.52 -23.67 -2.26
C VAL A 21 3.78 -22.46 -3.17
N PRO A 22 3.46 -22.55 -4.47
CA PRO A 22 3.62 -21.43 -5.39
C PRO A 22 2.54 -20.39 -5.13
N ALA A 23 2.95 -19.19 -4.69
CA ALA A 23 2.07 -18.05 -4.40
C ALA A 23 1.98 -17.05 -5.57
N LEU A 24 3.02 -16.95 -6.39
CA LEU A 24 3.01 -16.22 -7.67
C LEU A 24 3.61 -17.10 -8.77
N ARG A 25 3.01 -17.02 -9.99
CA ARG A 25 3.27 -17.93 -11.10
C ARG A 25 3.59 -17.19 -12.40
N GLY A 26 4.52 -16.22 -12.38
CA GLY A 26 4.93 -15.48 -13.58
C GLY A 26 4.19 -14.17 -13.78
N VAL A 27 3.98 -13.42 -12.72
CA VAL A 27 3.28 -12.13 -12.74
C VAL A 27 4.12 -11.08 -13.46
N SER A 28 3.53 -10.42 -14.47
CA SER A 28 4.15 -9.33 -15.23
C SER A 28 3.20 -8.15 -15.36
N PHE A 29 3.68 -6.94 -15.01
CA PHE A 29 2.92 -5.68 -15.19
C PHE A 29 3.86 -4.48 -15.05
N GLU A 30 3.34 -3.34 -15.51
CA GLU A 30 3.99 -2.04 -15.36
C GLU A 30 3.05 -1.03 -14.70
N VAL A 31 3.63 -0.09 -13.94
CA VAL A 31 2.91 1.04 -13.32
C VAL A 31 3.68 2.32 -13.59
N GLN A 32 2.97 3.36 -14.00
CA GLN A 32 3.57 4.68 -14.19
C GLN A 32 3.60 5.46 -12.87
N ARG A 33 4.51 6.43 -12.79
CA ARG A 33 4.55 7.31 -11.62
C ARG A 33 3.26 8.12 -11.51
N GLY A 34 2.68 8.17 -10.31
CA GLY A 34 1.43 8.87 -10.06
C GLY A 34 0.16 8.05 -10.34
N ASP A 35 0.30 6.83 -10.86
CA ASP A 35 -0.86 5.94 -11.03
C ASP A 35 -1.50 5.58 -9.68
N PHE A 36 -2.81 5.38 -9.69
CA PHE A 36 -3.53 4.70 -8.62
C PHE A 36 -4.03 3.35 -9.13
N ILE A 37 -3.33 2.29 -8.78
CA ILE A 37 -3.64 0.91 -9.21
C ILE A 37 -4.34 0.17 -8.09
N THR A 38 -5.41 -0.54 -8.44
CA THR A 38 -6.08 -1.46 -7.52
C THR A 38 -5.82 -2.90 -7.93
N ILE A 39 -5.48 -3.75 -6.96
CA ILE A 39 -5.27 -5.19 -7.16
C ILE A 39 -6.42 -5.92 -6.49
N VAL A 40 -7.14 -6.70 -7.26
CA VAL A 40 -8.33 -7.43 -6.81
C VAL A 40 -8.20 -8.92 -7.08
N GLY A 41 -9.02 -9.73 -6.43
CA GLY A 41 -9.08 -11.17 -6.61
C GLY A 41 -9.47 -11.90 -5.32
N PRO A 42 -9.82 -13.20 -5.39
CA PRO A 42 -10.22 -14.00 -4.24
C PRO A 42 -9.12 -14.16 -3.20
N SER A 43 -9.48 -14.62 -2.00
CA SER A 43 -8.49 -14.99 -0.98
C SER A 43 -7.57 -16.07 -1.53
N GLY A 44 -6.27 -15.97 -1.23
CA GLY A 44 -5.26 -16.93 -1.73
C GLY A 44 -4.77 -16.65 -3.16
N SER A 45 -5.28 -15.65 -3.88
CA SER A 45 -4.84 -15.33 -5.25
C SER A 45 -3.42 -14.76 -5.39
N GLY A 46 -2.69 -14.55 -4.29
CA GLY A 46 -1.31 -14.05 -4.33
C GLY A 46 -1.15 -12.55 -4.07
N LYS A 47 -2.23 -11.78 -3.86
CA LYS A 47 -2.19 -10.31 -3.66
C LYS A 47 -1.25 -9.87 -2.55
N SER A 48 -1.39 -10.46 -1.35
CA SER A 48 -0.52 -10.12 -0.21
C SER A 48 0.94 -10.51 -0.46
N THR A 49 1.18 -11.58 -1.21
CA THR A 49 2.54 -11.95 -1.63
C THR A 49 3.12 -10.90 -2.57
N LEU A 50 2.36 -10.43 -3.55
CA LEU A 50 2.76 -9.35 -4.44
C LEU A 50 3.01 -8.04 -3.66
N PHE A 51 2.14 -7.71 -2.70
CA PHE A 51 2.32 -6.59 -1.78
C PHE A 51 3.65 -6.67 -1.01
N TYR A 52 3.98 -7.83 -0.47
CA TYR A 52 5.24 -8.01 0.27
C TYR A 52 6.47 -7.93 -0.63
N LEU A 53 6.38 -8.37 -1.88
CA LEU A 53 7.45 -8.20 -2.86
C LEU A 53 7.67 -6.73 -3.21
N LEU A 54 6.60 -6.01 -3.54
CA LEU A 54 6.62 -4.58 -3.84
C LEU A 54 7.14 -3.76 -2.66
N GLY A 55 6.73 -4.16 -1.44
CA GLY A 55 7.20 -3.56 -0.20
C GLY A 55 8.64 -3.91 0.16
N GLY A 56 9.32 -4.77 -0.60
CA GLY A 56 10.65 -5.26 -0.26
C GLY A 56 10.71 -6.04 1.07
N LEU A 57 9.59 -6.60 1.51
CA LEU A 57 9.46 -7.39 2.75
C LEU A 57 9.84 -8.87 2.52
N THR A 58 9.82 -9.31 1.28
CA THR A 58 10.25 -10.65 0.87
C THR A 58 10.93 -10.60 -0.50
N HIS A 59 11.61 -11.67 -0.87
CA HIS A 59 12.28 -11.83 -2.17
C HIS A 59 11.42 -12.62 -3.14
N ALA A 60 11.47 -12.29 -4.44
CA ALA A 60 10.97 -13.16 -5.48
C ALA A 60 11.80 -14.46 -5.53
N THR A 61 11.19 -15.56 -5.94
CA THR A 61 11.92 -16.80 -6.22
C THR A 61 12.64 -16.69 -7.56
N THR A 62 11.95 -16.17 -8.58
CA THR A 62 12.52 -15.83 -9.90
C THR A 62 11.82 -14.60 -10.48
N GLY A 63 12.30 -14.12 -11.63
CA GLY A 63 11.78 -12.93 -12.29
C GLY A 63 12.48 -11.66 -11.80
N ARG A 64 11.99 -10.52 -12.25
CA ARG A 64 12.60 -9.21 -11.99
C ARG A 64 11.56 -8.23 -11.47
N LEU A 65 11.92 -7.45 -10.47
CA LEU A 65 11.07 -6.38 -9.93
C LEU A 65 11.90 -5.12 -9.79
N ILE A 66 11.58 -4.12 -10.61
CA ILE A 66 12.19 -2.79 -10.56
C ILE A 66 11.19 -1.85 -9.91
N LEU A 67 11.65 -1.06 -8.94
CA LEU A 67 10.92 0.02 -8.31
C LEU A 67 11.77 1.29 -8.34
N ASP A 68 11.26 2.36 -8.94
CA ASP A 68 11.95 3.66 -9.06
C ASP A 68 13.40 3.50 -9.57
N GLY A 69 13.58 2.67 -10.62
CA GLY A 69 14.88 2.37 -11.23
C GLY A 69 15.75 1.37 -10.46
N ASN A 70 15.35 0.91 -9.28
CA ASN A 70 16.10 -0.03 -8.46
C ASN A 70 15.59 -1.46 -8.64
N ASP A 71 16.47 -2.38 -9.02
CA ASP A 71 16.16 -3.81 -9.10
C ASP A 71 16.18 -4.41 -7.69
N LEU A 72 14.99 -4.77 -7.15
CA LEU A 72 14.86 -5.24 -5.76
C LEU A 72 15.59 -6.55 -5.49
N ALA A 73 15.85 -7.36 -6.52
CA ALA A 73 16.61 -8.61 -6.38
C ALA A 73 18.10 -8.37 -6.13
N ARG A 74 18.61 -7.21 -6.56
CA ARG A 74 20.03 -6.84 -6.43
C ARG A 74 20.34 -6.05 -5.18
N LEU A 75 19.34 -5.57 -4.45
CA LEU A 75 19.53 -4.80 -3.23
C LEU A 75 19.94 -5.72 -2.07
N SER A 76 20.93 -5.31 -1.32
CA SER A 76 21.25 -5.85 0.00
C SER A 76 20.09 -5.58 0.99
N ASP A 77 20.06 -6.28 2.11
CA ASP A 77 19.03 -6.09 3.12
C ASP A 77 19.02 -4.66 3.72
N SER A 78 20.21 -4.05 3.84
CA SER A 78 20.35 -2.66 4.29
C SER A 78 19.79 -1.66 3.28
N GLU A 79 20.07 -1.83 1.99
CA GLU A 79 19.55 -0.99 0.90
C GLU A 79 18.04 -1.14 0.77
N ARG A 80 17.53 -2.37 0.89
CA ARG A 80 16.09 -2.65 0.89
C ARG A 80 15.38 -2.02 2.09
N THR A 81 15.99 -2.08 3.27
CA THR A 81 15.47 -1.41 4.47
C THR A 81 15.45 0.11 4.29
N ARG A 82 16.52 0.68 3.72
CA ARG A 82 16.56 2.11 3.39
C ARG A 82 15.47 2.48 2.38
N MET A 83 15.30 1.69 1.31
CA MET A 83 14.27 1.93 0.30
C MET A 83 12.86 1.92 0.92
N ARG A 84 12.53 0.92 1.77
CA ARG A 84 11.25 0.88 2.50
C ARG A 84 11.01 2.16 3.29
N ARG A 85 12.01 2.54 4.07
CA ARG A 85 11.95 3.71 4.96
C ARG A 85 11.78 5.03 4.22
N GLU A 86 12.42 5.17 3.05
CA GLU A 86 12.50 6.43 2.31
C GLU A 86 11.47 6.56 1.20
N LYS A 87 11.07 5.45 0.58
CA LYS A 87 10.31 5.44 -0.67
C LYS A 87 8.92 4.84 -0.54
N ILE A 88 8.61 4.09 0.53
CA ILE A 88 7.37 3.34 0.64
C ILE A 88 6.61 3.73 1.91
N GLY A 89 5.34 4.11 1.73
CA GLY A 89 4.37 4.26 2.81
C GLY A 89 3.45 3.04 2.86
N PHE A 90 3.24 2.48 4.05
CA PHE A 90 2.37 1.32 4.24
C PHE A 90 1.09 1.73 4.96
N VAL A 91 -0.05 1.27 4.44
CA VAL A 91 -1.37 1.36 5.06
C VAL A 91 -1.96 -0.04 5.13
N PHE A 92 -2.35 -0.48 6.32
CA PHE A 92 -2.86 -1.84 6.55
C PHE A 92 -4.32 -1.81 7.01
N GLN A 93 -5.00 -2.92 6.86
CA GLN A 93 -6.35 -3.15 7.38
C GLN A 93 -6.42 -2.98 8.90
N LYS A 94 -5.45 -3.55 9.63
CA LYS A 94 -5.22 -3.24 11.05
C LYS A 94 -4.33 -2.01 11.10
N PHE A 95 -4.80 -0.93 11.65
CA PHE A 95 -4.16 0.39 11.62
C PHE A 95 -2.70 0.38 12.09
N ASN A 96 -2.31 -0.60 12.90
CA ASN A 96 -0.96 -0.80 13.43
C ASN A 96 -0.40 0.46 14.10
N LEU A 97 -1.27 1.18 14.82
CA LEU A 97 -0.86 2.30 15.65
C LEU A 97 -0.27 1.79 16.96
N LEU A 98 0.68 2.54 17.50
CA LEU A 98 1.24 2.29 18.82
C LEU A 98 0.24 2.81 19.88
N PRO A 99 -0.35 1.93 20.71
CA PRO A 99 -1.47 2.31 21.57
C PRO A 99 -1.09 3.23 22.71
N THR A 100 0.19 3.30 23.06
CA THR A 100 0.73 4.17 24.11
C THR A 100 1.01 5.59 23.65
N LEU A 101 1.11 5.81 22.33
CA LEU A 101 1.39 7.08 21.70
C LEU A 101 0.09 7.75 21.24
N ASP A 102 0.04 9.09 21.29
CA ASP A 102 -1.00 9.86 20.66
C ASP A 102 -0.89 9.85 19.11
N ALA A 103 -1.85 10.48 18.42
CA ALA A 103 -1.88 10.49 16.97
C ALA A 103 -0.66 11.22 16.38
N ARG A 104 -0.25 12.36 16.95
CA ARG A 104 0.93 13.09 16.51
C ARG A 104 2.17 12.22 16.61
N SER A 105 2.44 11.65 17.75
CA SER A 105 3.61 10.77 17.98
C SER A 105 3.60 9.52 17.11
N ASN A 106 2.41 8.97 16.82
CA ASN A 106 2.26 7.87 15.84
C ASN A 106 2.65 8.26 14.42
N ILE A 107 2.49 9.54 14.03
CA ILE A 107 2.91 10.05 12.73
C ILE A 107 4.41 10.36 12.76
N ASP A 108 4.87 11.07 13.78
CA ASP A 108 6.25 11.56 13.91
C ASP A 108 7.27 10.42 13.95
N ILE A 109 6.93 9.26 14.55
CA ILE A 109 7.82 8.09 14.61
C ILE A 109 8.30 7.63 13.22
N ALA A 110 7.51 7.84 12.17
CA ALA A 110 7.92 7.50 10.81
C ALA A 110 9.07 8.42 10.32
N GLN A 111 9.06 9.68 10.72
CA GLN A 111 10.14 10.63 10.42
C GLN A 111 11.40 10.28 11.24
N GLU A 112 11.24 9.99 12.52
CA GLU A 112 12.35 9.58 13.38
C GLU A 112 13.06 8.33 12.85
N ILE A 113 12.31 7.28 12.50
CA ILE A 113 12.84 6.05 11.91
C ILE A 113 13.54 6.34 10.57
N SER A 114 13.03 7.27 9.77
CA SER A 114 13.63 7.63 8.49
C SER A 114 14.90 8.48 8.64
N GLY A 115 15.17 9.04 9.81
CA GLY A 115 16.24 10.00 10.05
C GLY A 115 16.03 11.33 9.32
N ARG A 116 14.81 11.60 8.86
CA ARG A 116 14.46 12.86 8.19
C ARG A 116 14.17 13.95 9.21
N ARG A 117 14.54 15.16 8.86
CA ARG A 117 14.17 16.33 9.66
C ARG A 117 12.66 16.55 9.60
N ALA A 118 12.07 16.90 10.73
CA ALA A 118 10.67 17.27 10.78
C ALA A 118 10.38 18.41 9.79
N ASP A 119 9.25 18.29 9.07
CA ASP A 119 8.76 19.29 8.12
C ASP A 119 7.35 19.68 8.56
N ASP A 120 7.28 20.68 9.43
CA ASP A 120 6.03 21.14 10.04
C ASP A 120 5.01 21.57 8.99
N ALA A 121 5.44 22.24 7.91
CA ALA A 121 4.54 22.67 6.84
C ALA A 121 3.93 21.47 6.09
N HIS A 122 4.69 20.37 5.90
CA HIS A 122 4.14 19.16 5.31
C HIS A 122 3.25 18.41 6.30
N PHE A 123 3.63 18.38 7.58
CA PHE A 123 2.80 17.80 8.64
C PHE A 123 1.43 18.47 8.70
N GLU A 124 1.39 19.80 8.68
CA GLU A 124 0.14 20.58 8.67
C GLU A 124 -0.72 20.26 7.45
N LYS A 125 -0.11 20.20 6.24
CA LYS A 125 -0.83 19.83 5.01
C LYS A 125 -1.44 18.43 5.09
N VAL A 126 -0.68 17.44 5.55
CA VAL A 126 -1.15 16.06 5.70
C VAL A 126 -2.25 15.98 6.76
N SER A 127 -2.07 16.66 7.90
CA SER A 127 -3.05 16.68 8.99
C SER A 127 -4.37 17.33 8.56
N CYS A 128 -4.31 18.45 7.84
CA CYS A 128 -5.47 19.13 7.30
C CYS A 128 -6.20 18.29 6.26
N LEU A 129 -5.48 17.72 5.28
CA LEU A 129 -6.06 16.84 4.27
C LEU A 129 -6.82 15.66 4.89
N LEU A 130 -6.33 15.13 6.00
CA LEU A 130 -6.90 13.97 6.68
C LEU A 130 -7.86 14.34 7.83
N GLY A 131 -8.09 15.63 8.08
CA GLY A 131 -8.99 16.12 9.14
C GLY A 131 -8.57 15.66 10.53
N LEU A 132 -7.26 15.74 10.84
CA LEU A 132 -6.67 15.26 12.08
C LEU A 132 -6.33 16.36 13.09
N GLU A 133 -6.48 17.67 12.74
CA GLU A 133 -6.01 18.81 13.54
C GLU A 133 -6.53 18.77 14.98
N LYS A 134 -7.78 18.33 15.17
CA LYS A 134 -8.42 18.23 16.49
C LYS A 134 -8.19 16.89 17.19
N ARG A 135 -7.43 15.98 16.59
CA ARG A 135 -7.21 14.61 17.06
C ARG A 135 -5.77 14.30 17.37
N LEU A 136 -4.84 15.22 17.08
CA LEU A 136 -3.40 14.98 17.23
C LEU A 136 -2.97 14.54 18.62
N ASN A 137 -3.64 15.02 19.67
CA ASN A 137 -3.33 14.71 21.07
C ASN A 137 -4.13 13.50 21.62
N HIS A 138 -4.93 12.82 20.80
CA HIS A 138 -5.73 11.67 21.22
C HIS A 138 -4.95 10.37 21.01
N LYS A 139 -5.09 9.42 21.92
CA LYS A 139 -4.57 8.05 21.79
C LYS A 139 -5.51 7.22 20.93
N PRO A 140 -5.02 6.12 20.31
CA PRO A 140 -5.85 5.22 19.51
C PRO A 140 -7.12 4.74 20.23
N SER A 141 -7.08 4.50 21.53
CA SER A 141 -8.23 4.10 22.34
C SER A 141 -9.34 5.17 22.46
N GLU A 142 -9.03 6.41 22.13
CA GLU A 142 -9.94 7.56 22.19
C GLU A 142 -10.47 7.95 20.80
N MET A 143 -10.13 7.15 19.77
CA MET A 143 -10.41 7.42 18.36
C MET A 143 -11.28 6.33 17.75
N SER A 144 -12.20 6.74 16.87
CA SER A 144 -12.95 5.81 16.01
C SER A 144 -12.01 5.07 15.05
N GLY A 145 -12.45 3.92 14.50
CA GLY A 145 -11.69 3.19 13.50
C GLY A 145 -11.31 4.03 12.28
N GLY A 146 -12.23 4.88 11.80
CA GLY A 146 -11.94 5.81 10.70
C GLY A 146 -10.89 6.86 11.06
N GLU A 147 -10.88 7.39 12.29
CA GLU A 147 -9.85 8.31 12.78
C GLU A 147 -8.49 7.62 12.90
N GLN A 148 -8.46 6.40 13.43
CA GLN A 148 -7.24 5.60 13.50
C GLN A 148 -6.65 5.30 12.11
N GLN A 149 -7.50 4.98 11.13
CA GLN A 149 -7.04 4.75 9.76
C GLN A 149 -6.49 6.03 9.12
N ARG A 150 -7.08 7.19 9.39
CA ARG A 150 -6.53 8.47 8.94
C ARG A 150 -5.16 8.78 9.56
N VAL A 151 -4.94 8.43 10.82
CA VAL A 151 -3.60 8.53 11.46
C VAL A 151 -2.61 7.57 10.79
N ALA A 152 -3.01 6.32 10.49
CA ALA A 152 -2.17 5.37 9.77
C ALA A 152 -1.81 5.87 8.35
N LEU A 153 -2.77 6.51 7.67
CA LEU A 153 -2.54 7.13 6.36
C LEU A 153 -1.59 8.35 6.48
N ALA A 154 -1.77 9.21 7.49
CA ALA A 154 -0.85 10.31 7.76
C ALA A 154 0.59 9.83 7.99
N ARG A 155 0.75 8.79 8.81
CA ARG A 155 2.05 8.14 9.05
C ARG A 155 2.68 7.61 7.76
N ALA A 156 1.89 7.07 6.85
CA ALA A 156 2.39 6.60 5.55
C ALA A 156 2.83 7.76 4.64
N LEU A 157 2.13 8.92 4.70
CA LEU A 157 2.36 10.08 3.83
C LEU A 157 3.48 11.00 4.30
N ILE A 158 3.77 11.02 5.60
CA ILE A 158 4.62 12.07 6.21
C ILE A 158 6.04 12.13 5.64
N ASN A 159 6.57 11.01 5.20
CA ASN A 159 7.90 10.91 4.58
C ASN A 159 7.89 11.19 3.07
N ARG A 160 6.78 11.66 2.49
CA ARG A 160 6.63 11.87 1.04
C ARG A 160 7.08 10.66 0.25
N PRO A 161 6.52 9.47 0.50
CA PRO A 161 6.93 8.26 -0.19
C PRO A 161 6.65 8.38 -1.69
N ALA A 162 7.44 7.69 -2.51
CA ALA A 162 7.17 7.58 -3.93
C ALA A 162 6.04 6.57 -4.23
N LEU A 163 5.86 5.59 -3.34
CA LEU A 163 4.86 4.54 -3.42
C LEU A 163 4.07 4.43 -2.11
N ILE A 164 2.75 4.40 -2.19
CA ILE A 164 1.87 3.99 -1.10
C ILE A 164 1.36 2.59 -1.41
N LEU A 165 1.61 1.68 -0.49
CA LEU A 165 1.07 0.32 -0.50
C LEU A 165 -0.05 0.22 0.53
N ALA A 166 -1.28 0.01 0.09
CA ALA A 166 -2.47 -0.10 0.94
C ALA A 166 -3.06 -1.51 0.86
N ASP A 167 -3.05 -2.24 1.96
CA ASP A 167 -3.61 -3.60 2.06
C ASP A 167 -4.94 -3.54 2.80
N GLU A 168 -6.05 -3.70 2.07
CA GLU A 168 -7.42 -3.65 2.58
C GLU A 168 -7.68 -2.42 3.48
N PRO A 169 -7.38 -1.18 3.03
CA PRO A 169 -7.35 -0.01 3.92
C PRO A 169 -8.71 0.34 4.54
N THR A 170 -9.79 -0.26 4.08
CA THR A 170 -11.15 -0.03 4.55
C THR A 170 -11.82 -1.26 5.16
N GLY A 171 -11.10 -2.39 5.23
CA GLY A 171 -11.68 -3.67 5.63
C GLY A 171 -12.23 -3.73 7.06
N ASN A 172 -11.84 -2.80 7.95
CA ASN A 172 -12.31 -2.70 9.34
C ASN A 172 -13.16 -1.45 9.59
N LEU A 173 -13.67 -0.81 8.53
CA LEU A 173 -14.43 0.44 8.63
C LEU A 173 -15.90 0.23 8.19
N ASP A 174 -16.78 1.06 8.73
CA ASP A 174 -18.12 1.19 8.19
C ASP A 174 -18.11 1.88 6.81
N SER A 175 -19.21 1.81 6.08
CA SER A 175 -19.30 2.32 4.71
C SER A 175 -18.98 3.82 4.59
N LYS A 176 -19.42 4.64 5.55
CA LYS A 176 -19.17 6.10 5.55
C LYS A 176 -17.70 6.41 5.73
N ASN A 177 -17.06 5.78 6.70
CA ASN A 177 -15.61 5.96 6.95
C ASN A 177 -14.78 5.36 5.81
N SER A 178 -15.21 4.25 5.20
CA SER A 178 -14.57 3.65 4.03
C SER A 178 -14.51 4.62 2.87
N VAL A 179 -15.63 5.23 2.49
CA VAL A 179 -15.69 6.25 1.43
C VAL A 179 -14.76 7.42 1.76
N ALA A 180 -14.80 7.94 2.99
CA ALA A 180 -13.96 9.07 3.39
C ALA A 180 -12.46 8.75 3.27
N VAL A 181 -12.02 7.59 3.74
CA VAL A 181 -10.60 7.16 3.66
C VAL A 181 -10.16 6.97 2.21
N LEU A 182 -11.00 6.37 1.35
CA LEU A 182 -10.67 6.18 -0.06
C LEU A 182 -10.59 7.52 -0.81
N GLN A 183 -11.49 8.47 -0.52
CA GLN A 183 -11.43 9.83 -1.05
C GLN A 183 -10.13 10.53 -0.63
N MET A 184 -9.75 10.45 0.64
CA MET A 184 -8.50 11.03 1.15
C MET A 184 -7.28 10.40 0.50
N LEU A 185 -7.26 9.08 0.30
CA LEU A 185 -6.19 8.39 -0.40
C LEU A 185 -6.09 8.85 -1.87
N ARG A 186 -7.22 9.02 -2.54
CA ARG A 186 -7.30 9.55 -3.91
C ARG A 186 -6.82 11.01 -3.98
N GLN A 187 -7.23 11.82 -3.02
CA GLN A 187 -6.80 13.22 -2.93
C GLN A 187 -5.30 13.32 -2.66
N ALA A 188 -4.76 12.49 -1.76
CA ALA A 188 -3.31 12.43 -1.51
C ALA A 188 -2.53 12.03 -2.77
N ASN A 189 -3.02 11.05 -3.55
CA ASN A 189 -2.44 10.69 -4.84
C ASN A 189 -2.40 11.89 -5.80
N ALA A 190 -3.51 12.64 -5.91
CA ALA A 190 -3.61 13.77 -6.82
C ALA A 190 -2.74 14.98 -6.36
N GLU A 191 -2.76 15.32 -5.07
CA GLU A 191 -2.06 16.50 -4.54
C GLU A 191 -0.55 16.30 -4.40
N PHE A 192 -0.13 15.12 -3.97
CA PHE A 192 1.29 14.84 -3.71
C PHE A 192 1.97 14.06 -4.83
N GLY A 193 1.22 13.62 -5.85
CA GLY A 193 1.76 12.91 -7.03
C GLY A 193 2.33 11.52 -6.72
N GLN A 194 1.95 10.92 -5.59
CA GLN A 194 2.43 9.60 -5.19
C GLN A 194 1.77 8.51 -6.01
N THR A 195 2.52 7.46 -6.31
CA THR A 195 1.95 6.24 -6.86
C THR A 195 1.25 5.46 -5.75
N VAL A 196 0.05 4.96 -6.00
CA VAL A 196 -0.71 4.17 -5.04
C VAL A 196 -0.97 2.79 -5.61
N MET A 197 -0.70 1.74 -4.83
CA MET A 197 -1.14 0.37 -5.11
C MET A 197 -1.98 -0.11 -3.94
N MET A 198 -3.26 -0.34 -4.18
CA MET A 198 -4.23 -0.76 -3.18
C MET A 198 -4.70 -2.18 -3.47
N ILE A 199 -4.66 -3.02 -2.46
CA ILE A 199 -5.28 -4.34 -2.48
C ILE A 199 -6.65 -4.24 -1.85
N THR A 200 -7.67 -4.78 -2.51
CA THR A 200 -9.00 -4.91 -1.93
C THR A 200 -9.79 -6.06 -2.58
N HIS A 201 -10.73 -6.61 -1.84
CA HIS A 201 -11.75 -7.51 -2.37
C HIS A 201 -13.11 -6.80 -2.58
N ASN A 202 -13.21 -5.51 -2.21
CA ASN A 202 -14.43 -4.71 -2.36
C ASN A 202 -14.45 -4.01 -3.74
N PRO A 203 -15.46 -4.28 -4.60
CA PRO A 203 -15.59 -3.65 -5.91
C PRO A 203 -15.70 -2.13 -5.87
N GLU A 204 -16.45 -1.59 -4.91
CA GLU A 204 -16.62 -0.15 -4.77
C GLU A 204 -15.29 0.55 -4.43
N ALA A 205 -14.48 -0.07 -3.55
CA ALA A 205 -13.16 0.43 -3.22
C ALA A 205 -12.22 0.35 -4.44
N ALA A 206 -12.31 -0.71 -5.23
CA ALA A 206 -11.49 -0.89 -6.42
C ALA A 206 -11.70 0.19 -7.48
N ALA A 207 -12.91 0.74 -7.58
CA ALA A 207 -13.26 1.80 -8.52
C ALA A 207 -12.53 3.14 -8.25
N TYR A 208 -11.87 3.30 -7.10
CA TYR A 208 -11.03 4.48 -6.83
C TYR A 208 -9.70 4.46 -7.60
N GLY A 209 -9.23 3.29 -8.06
CA GLY A 209 -8.04 3.18 -8.89
C GLY A 209 -8.29 3.64 -10.34
N ASN A 210 -7.21 4.11 -11.00
CA ASN A 210 -7.25 4.42 -12.43
C ASN A 210 -7.26 3.15 -13.28
N ARG A 211 -6.68 2.06 -12.76
CA ARG A 211 -6.57 0.75 -13.40
C ARG A 211 -6.71 -0.35 -12.36
N ILE A 212 -7.37 -1.43 -12.74
CA ILE A 212 -7.57 -2.61 -11.90
C ILE A 212 -6.73 -3.75 -12.47
N ILE A 213 -5.98 -4.42 -11.61
CA ILE A 213 -5.25 -5.66 -11.89
C ILE A 213 -6.00 -6.81 -11.22
N HIS A 214 -6.48 -7.77 -11.99
CA HIS A 214 -7.18 -8.94 -11.50
C HIS A 214 -6.18 -10.08 -11.27
N MET A 215 -6.17 -10.63 -10.06
CA MET A 215 -5.31 -11.75 -9.69
C MET A 215 -6.12 -12.99 -9.35
N ARG A 216 -5.70 -14.14 -9.87
CA ARG A 216 -6.27 -15.44 -9.57
C ARG A 216 -5.18 -16.51 -9.59
N ASP A 217 -5.15 -17.39 -8.59
CA ASP A 217 -4.24 -18.53 -8.48
C ASP A 217 -2.74 -18.20 -8.71
N GLY A 218 -2.34 -17.00 -8.29
CA GLY A 218 -0.95 -16.50 -8.41
C GLY A 218 -0.62 -15.86 -9.75
N GLU A 219 -1.60 -15.62 -10.62
CA GLU A 219 -1.44 -15.03 -11.94
C GLU A 219 -2.28 -13.76 -12.10
N ILE A 220 -1.91 -12.91 -13.07
CA ILE A 220 -2.77 -11.82 -13.55
C ILE A 220 -3.69 -12.38 -14.61
N VAL A 221 -4.99 -12.15 -14.47
CA VAL A 221 -6.01 -12.64 -15.39
C VAL A 221 -6.78 -11.49 -16.04
N ALA A 222 -7.38 -11.75 -17.18
CA ALA A 222 -8.29 -10.80 -17.82
C ALA A 222 -9.56 -10.63 -16.94
N PRO A 223 -10.17 -9.43 -16.88
CA PRO A 223 -11.35 -9.13 -16.04
C PRO A 223 -12.51 -10.10 -16.28
N GLU A 224 -12.70 -10.57 -17.51
CA GLU A 224 -13.78 -11.48 -17.91
C GLU A 224 -13.64 -12.87 -17.28
N LEU A 225 -12.46 -13.22 -16.79
CA LEU A 225 -12.17 -14.49 -16.12
C LEU A 225 -12.36 -14.44 -14.60
N ASP A 226 -12.73 -13.28 -14.04
CA ASP A 226 -13.00 -13.11 -12.61
C ASP A 226 -14.52 -12.92 -12.39
N PRO A 227 -15.28 -14.01 -12.04
CA PRO A 227 -16.74 -13.96 -11.92
C PRO A 227 -17.27 -12.94 -10.89
N GLN A 228 -16.47 -12.57 -9.89
CA GLN A 228 -16.85 -11.59 -8.86
C GLN A 228 -16.90 -10.16 -9.41
N TRP A 229 -16.28 -9.93 -10.58
CA TRP A 229 -16.13 -8.60 -11.18
C TRP A 229 -16.86 -8.44 -12.51
N VAL A 230 -17.46 -9.52 -13.01
CA VAL A 230 -18.31 -9.49 -14.22
C VAL A 230 -19.63 -8.82 -13.85
N GLY A 231 -19.82 -7.57 -14.25
CA GLY A 231 -21.08 -6.82 -14.04
C GLY A 231 -20.93 -5.48 -13.30
N HIS A 232 -19.77 -5.13 -12.82
CA HIS A 232 -19.48 -3.83 -12.20
C HIS A 232 -18.77 -2.87 -13.18
N ARG A 233 -19.43 -2.63 -14.36
CA ARG A 233 -19.02 -1.59 -15.33
C ARG A 233 -19.91 -0.37 -15.20
#